data_e981c06e6296569c5d524f455943e95a
#
_entry.id   e981c06e6296569c5d524f455943e95a
#
_cell.length_a   1.000
_cell.length_b   1.000
_cell.length_c   1.000
_cell.angle_alpha   90.00
_cell.angle_beta   90.00
_cell.angle_gamma   90.00
#
_symmetry.space_group_name_H-M   'P 1'
#
loop_
_entity.id
_entity.type
_entity.pdbx_description
1 polymer ?
#
loop_
_entity_poly.entity_id
_entity_poly.type
_entity_poly.pdbx_seq_one_letter_code
_entity_poly.pdbx_strand_id
1 'polypeptide(L)'
;MKHTKFFILALVAAMTFSACGTDDSLEITKTDQGNGSNNGGENTGGGSGGSTGGESTDKYNTNKNVATVNMPEVVRNAIGGLEFPKLKNNGTSYPIVHIDKTTGMLNYSTEWDDNMKSQRWSCYTFNTTNTKQNIKGRYEAPYGQRQYPWDIDLQEQWNIVDFTDDPTPTSQHMDHGHICPNADRLYNANQRYQTYYMTNMQPQYRDFNQHGTWYEMEKDLRTKAPKIDSDTLFIVKGGTIDPVGSESNLLGWKKNGASSETQKPGYIPIPKYFFVAVLKKELNKSTNQYTYSAFGYWFPHENKAFENGDKLGNYVVNIKT
;
A
#
# COMPACT_ATOMS: atom_id res chain seq x y z
N MET A 1 19.28 24.89 24.06
CA MET A 1 19.95 24.14 22.99
C MET A 1 18.95 23.98 21.86
N LYS A 2 19.22 24.60 20.70
CA LYS A 2 18.31 24.64 19.56
C LYS A 2 18.48 23.33 18.79
N HIS A 3 17.49 22.45 18.82
CA HIS A 3 17.45 21.28 17.94
C HIS A 3 17.09 21.73 16.53
N THR A 4 18.08 21.74 15.68
CA THR A 4 17.97 21.97 14.24
C THR A 4 17.26 20.75 13.64
N LYS A 5 16.00 20.94 13.26
CA LYS A 5 15.26 19.96 12.45
C LYS A 5 15.79 20.03 11.01
N PHE A 6 16.83 19.28 10.70
CA PHE A 6 17.34 19.16 9.35
C PHE A 6 16.73 17.95 8.66
N PHE A 7 15.91 18.21 7.68
CA PHE A 7 15.73 17.61 6.37
C PHE A 7 15.77 16.09 6.26
N ILE A 8 14.60 15.48 6.34
CA ILE A 8 14.29 14.22 5.66
C ILE A 8 13.39 14.57 4.48
N LEU A 9 13.94 15.19 3.47
CA LEU A 9 13.21 15.64 2.27
C LEU A 9 13.41 14.73 1.06
N ALA A 10 14.17 13.66 1.16
CA ALA A 10 14.67 13.00 -0.04
C ALA A 10 13.97 11.69 -0.42
N LEU A 11 13.04 11.15 0.38
CA LEU A 11 12.53 9.80 0.10
C LEU A 11 11.03 9.70 -0.12
N VAL A 12 10.28 10.76 0.04
CA VAL A 12 8.85 10.81 -0.33
C VAL A 12 8.65 11.10 -1.82
N ALA A 13 9.72 11.33 -2.55
CA ALA A 13 9.70 11.64 -4.00
C ALA A 13 9.19 10.50 -4.92
N ALA A 14 8.77 9.36 -4.37
CA ALA A 14 8.13 8.30 -5.15
C ALA A 14 6.60 8.31 -5.06
N MET A 15 6.02 9.10 -4.15
CA MET A 15 4.57 9.25 -4.05
C MET A 15 4.18 10.64 -4.53
N THR A 16 4.14 10.84 -5.84
CA THR A 16 3.53 12.05 -6.38
C THR A 16 2.02 11.89 -6.37
N PHE A 17 1.40 12.13 -5.21
CA PHE A 17 0.04 12.62 -5.24
C PHE A 17 0.13 14.08 -5.66
N SER A 18 -0.27 14.39 -6.88
CA SER A 18 -0.41 15.77 -7.31
C SER A 18 -1.66 16.36 -6.66
N ALA A 19 -1.54 16.72 -5.39
CA ALA A 19 -2.47 17.67 -4.81
C ALA A 19 -1.82 19.05 -4.93
N CYS A 20 -2.01 19.70 -6.04
CA CYS A 20 -1.73 21.12 -6.18
C CYS A 20 -2.83 21.87 -5.44
N GLY A 21 -2.48 22.66 -4.43
CA GLY A 21 -3.41 23.59 -3.82
C GLY A 21 -2.86 24.20 -2.57
N THR A 22 -2.60 25.47 -2.62
CA THR A 22 -2.85 26.41 -1.53
C THR A 22 -4.26 26.18 -1.00
N ASP A 23 -4.46 26.08 0.27
CA ASP A 23 -5.66 26.07 1.15
C ASP A 23 -7.09 26.02 0.54
N ASP A 24 -7.23 25.69 -0.73
CA ASP A 24 -8.52 25.65 -1.40
C ASP A 24 -8.94 24.19 -1.63
N SER A 25 -10.10 23.85 -1.11
CA SER A 25 -10.82 22.63 -1.44
C SER A 25 -10.99 22.53 -2.95
N LEU A 26 -10.45 21.49 -3.57
CA LEU A 26 -10.68 21.22 -5.00
C LEU A 26 -12.14 20.88 -5.22
N GLU A 27 -12.92 21.85 -5.64
CA GLU A 27 -14.27 21.65 -6.17
C GLU A 27 -14.19 21.13 -7.61
N ILE A 28 -14.48 19.85 -7.80
CA ILE A 28 -14.64 19.29 -9.15
C ILE A 28 -16.09 19.49 -9.55
N THR A 29 -16.37 20.52 -10.32
CA THR A 29 -17.67 20.72 -10.96
C THR A 29 -17.86 19.70 -12.09
N LYS A 30 -18.88 18.87 -12.00
CA LYS A 30 -19.38 18.12 -13.16
C LYS A 30 -20.06 19.10 -14.12
N THR A 31 -19.37 19.51 -15.16
CA THR A 31 -19.99 19.99 -16.40
C THR A 31 -19.67 18.98 -17.47
N ASP A 32 -20.64 18.08 -17.70
CA ASP A 32 -21.02 17.62 -19.02
C ASP A 32 -22.26 16.71 -18.91
N GLN A 33 -23.40 17.35 -19.14
CA GLN A 33 -24.57 16.69 -19.70
C GLN A 33 -24.50 16.83 -21.22
N GLY A 34 -23.81 15.90 -21.86
CA GLY A 34 -23.89 15.72 -23.30
C GLY A 34 -25.14 14.93 -23.67
N ASN A 35 -26.08 15.59 -24.27
CA ASN A 35 -27.32 15.06 -24.81
C ASN A 35 -27.02 14.08 -25.94
N GLY A 36 -27.44 12.81 -25.79
CA GLY A 36 -27.30 11.81 -26.83
C GLY A 36 -28.33 11.98 -27.95
N SER A 37 -27.88 11.97 -29.17
CA SER A 37 -28.74 11.70 -30.33
C SER A 37 -28.16 10.54 -31.13
N ASN A 38 -28.97 9.50 -31.30
CA ASN A 38 -28.73 8.35 -32.16
C ASN A 38 -28.52 8.77 -33.59
N ASN A 39 -27.55 8.17 -34.28
CA ASN A 39 -27.78 7.71 -35.65
C ASN A 39 -26.78 6.58 -36.00
N GLY A 40 -27.32 5.49 -36.52
CA GLY A 40 -26.61 4.32 -36.94
C GLY A 40 -25.84 4.55 -38.28
N GLY A 41 -24.86 3.70 -38.49
CA GLY A 41 -24.11 3.61 -39.74
C GLY A 41 -23.06 2.51 -39.63
N GLU A 42 -23.39 1.34 -40.20
CA GLU A 42 -22.41 0.28 -40.48
C GLU A 42 -21.27 0.83 -41.36
N ASN A 43 -20.04 0.50 -41.04
CA ASN A 43 -19.07 0.25 -42.09
C ASN A 43 -17.93 -0.69 -41.65
N THR A 44 -17.76 -1.73 -42.43
CA THR A 44 -16.69 -2.73 -42.42
C THR A 44 -15.37 -2.12 -42.88
N GLY A 45 -14.27 -2.41 -42.23
CA GLY A 45 -12.95 -2.10 -42.76
C GLY A 45 -11.82 -2.46 -41.78
N GLY A 46 -11.08 -3.53 -42.08
CA GLY A 46 -9.93 -3.94 -41.30
C GLY A 46 -8.77 -2.92 -41.38
N GLY A 47 -8.08 -2.76 -40.29
CA GLY A 47 -6.85 -1.96 -40.21
C GLY A 47 -6.08 -2.34 -38.94
N SER A 48 -4.99 -3.06 -39.14
CA SER A 48 -3.98 -3.25 -38.11
C SER A 48 -3.41 -1.90 -37.69
N GLY A 49 -3.72 -1.47 -36.46
CA GLY A 49 -3.17 -0.26 -35.89
C GLY A 49 -2.68 -0.54 -34.46
N GLY A 50 -1.37 -0.46 -34.25
CA GLY A 50 -0.78 -0.53 -32.93
C GLY A 50 -1.38 0.55 -32.02
N SER A 51 -2.04 0.12 -30.95
CA SER A 51 -2.57 1.03 -29.93
C SER A 51 -1.42 1.53 -29.07
N THR A 52 -0.95 2.72 -29.33
CA THR A 52 -0.23 3.53 -28.37
C THR A 52 -1.16 3.76 -27.19
N GLY A 53 -0.76 3.30 -26.00
CA GLY A 53 -1.49 3.53 -24.76
C GLY A 53 -1.81 5.01 -24.62
N GLY A 54 -3.12 5.34 -24.57
CA GLY A 54 -3.57 6.71 -24.39
C GLY A 54 -3.08 7.24 -23.05
N GLU A 55 -2.31 8.33 -23.08
CA GLU A 55 -2.06 9.11 -21.88
C GLU A 55 -3.39 9.57 -21.29
N SER A 56 -3.54 9.42 -19.97
CA SER A 56 -4.69 9.98 -19.26
C SER A 56 -4.78 11.48 -19.60
N THR A 57 -5.90 11.89 -20.15
CA THR A 57 -6.17 13.31 -20.48
C THR A 57 -6.49 14.13 -19.24
N ASP A 58 -6.60 13.51 -18.08
CA ASP A 58 -6.81 14.20 -16.82
C ASP A 58 -5.52 14.95 -16.44
N LYS A 59 -5.56 16.27 -16.55
CA LYS A 59 -4.45 17.17 -16.23
C LYS A 59 -4.00 17.08 -14.77
N TYR A 60 -4.81 16.50 -13.89
CA TYR A 60 -4.51 16.31 -12.48
C TYR A 60 -3.96 14.91 -12.16
N ASN A 61 -4.10 13.97 -13.08
CA ASN A 61 -3.55 12.64 -12.91
C ASN A 61 -2.08 12.61 -13.39
N THR A 62 -1.17 12.69 -12.45
CA THR A 62 0.28 12.58 -12.73
C THR A 62 0.81 11.16 -12.61
N ASN A 63 -0.06 10.18 -12.37
CA ASN A 63 0.32 8.78 -12.35
C ASN A 63 0.74 8.34 -13.77
N LYS A 64 2.02 8.00 -13.92
CA LYS A 64 2.62 7.58 -15.18
C LYS A 64 2.69 6.05 -15.33
N ASN A 65 1.97 5.31 -14.52
CA ASN A 65 1.86 3.88 -14.71
C ASN A 65 0.97 3.63 -15.93
N VAL A 66 1.51 2.98 -16.94
CA VAL A 66 0.77 2.69 -18.16
C VAL A 66 0.18 1.29 -18.08
N ALA A 67 -1.14 1.23 -18.02
CA ALA A 67 -1.86 -0.03 -18.19
C ALA A 67 -1.85 -0.41 -19.68
N THR A 68 -1.24 -1.53 -20.01
CA THR A 68 -1.21 -2.02 -21.39
C THR A 68 -2.48 -2.83 -21.71
N VAL A 69 -2.86 -2.87 -23.01
CA VAL A 69 -4.03 -3.65 -23.46
C VAL A 69 -3.92 -5.15 -23.19
N ASN A 70 -2.70 -5.65 -23.03
CA ASN A 70 -2.45 -7.07 -22.74
C ASN A 70 -2.60 -7.43 -21.25
N MET A 71 -2.75 -6.44 -20.36
CA MET A 71 -3.03 -6.69 -18.96
C MET A 71 -4.50 -7.07 -18.75
N PRO A 72 -4.82 -8.02 -17.87
CA PRO A 72 -6.19 -8.24 -17.44
C PRO A 72 -6.85 -6.94 -16.97
N GLU A 73 -8.14 -6.79 -17.24
CA GLU A 73 -8.88 -5.56 -16.92
C GLU A 73 -8.75 -5.16 -15.44
N VAL A 74 -8.85 -6.13 -14.54
CA VAL A 74 -8.73 -5.88 -13.11
C VAL A 74 -7.35 -5.34 -12.71
N VAL A 75 -6.27 -5.80 -13.38
CA VAL A 75 -4.92 -5.28 -13.18
C VAL A 75 -4.81 -3.86 -13.70
N ARG A 76 -5.37 -3.57 -14.88
CA ARG A 76 -5.42 -2.21 -15.41
C ARG A 76 -6.16 -1.24 -14.49
N ASN A 77 -7.30 -1.69 -13.95
CA ASN A 77 -8.09 -0.91 -13.00
C ASN A 77 -7.34 -0.67 -11.69
N ALA A 78 -6.60 -1.66 -11.20
CA ALA A 78 -5.76 -1.49 -10.01
C ALA A 78 -4.65 -0.44 -10.23
N ILE A 79 -3.92 -0.54 -11.34
CA ILE A 79 -2.82 0.39 -11.68
C ILE A 79 -3.35 1.83 -11.90
N GLY A 80 -4.56 1.98 -12.38
CA GLY A 80 -5.24 3.28 -12.54
C GLY A 80 -5.91 3.80 -11.27
N GLY A 81 -5.90 3.06 -10.18
CA GLY A 81 -6.51 3.46 -8.91
C GLY A 81 -5.80 4.63 -8.23
N LEU A 82 -6.55 5.45 -7.50
CA LEU A 82 -5.98 6.58 -6.75
C LEU A 82 -5.10 6.13 -5.58
N GLU A 83 -5.26 4.90 -5.11
CA GLU A 83 -4.40 4.28 -4.10
C GLU A 83 -3.06 3.83 -4.65
N PHE A 84 -2.95 3.62 -5.97
CA PHE A 84 -1.79 2.97 -6.56
C PHE A 84 -0.65 3.97 -6.78
N PRO A 85 0.50 3.85 -6.05
CA PRO A 85 1.61 4.77 -6.19
C PRO A 85 2.33 4.61 -7.53
N LYS A 86 3.12 5.62 -7.89
CA LYS A 86 4.05 5.49 -9.00
C LYS A 86 5.09 4.40 -8.72
N LEU A 87 5.23 3.48 -9.65
CA LEU A 87 6.24 2.42 -9.59
C LEU A 87 7.66 2.99 -9.60
N LYS A 88 8.57 2.33 -8.91
CA LYS A 88 10.00 2.69 -8.87
C LYS A 88 10.67 2.67 -10.24
N ASN A 89 10.24 1.74 -11.12
CA ASN A 89 10.79 1.57 -12.47
C ASN A 89 12.33 1.41 -12.49
N ASN A 90 12.86 0.63 -11.55
CA ASN A 90 14.31 0.36 -11.43
C ASN A 90 14.76 -0.92 -12.13
N GLY A 91 13.87 -1.57 -12.87
CA GLY A 91 14.12 -2.84 -13.56
C GLY A 91 14.04 -4.09 -12.69
N THR A 92 13.90 -3.95 -11.36
CA THR A 92 13.80 -5.06 -10.39
C THR A 92 12.49 -5.05 -9.61
N SER A 93 11.76 -3.94 -9.68
CA SER A 93 10.45 -3.80 -9.04
C SER A 93 9.32 -3.98 -10.04
N TYR A 94 8.27 -4.66 -9.61
CA TYR A 94 7.05 -4.86 -10.40
C TYR A 94 5.81 -4.93 -9.49
N PRO A 95 4.62 -4.61 -10.02
CA PRO A 95 3.40 -4.71 -9.25
C PRO A 95 2.90 -6.15 -9.17
N ILE A 96 2.39 -6.54 -8.01
CA ILE A 96 1.59 -7.73 -7.79
C ILE A 96 0.19 -7.26 -7.39
N VAL A 97 -0.84 -7.75 -8.09
CA VAL A 97 -2.23 -7.37 -7.87
C VAL A 97 -3.00 -8.59 -7.35
N HIS A 98 -3.37 -8.55 -6.08
CA HIS A 98 -4.08 -9.64 -5.44
C HIS A 98 -5.58 -9.49 -5.64
N ILE A 99 -6.15 -10.42 -6.36
CA ILE A 99 -7.58 -10.48 -6.66
C ILE A 99 -8.20 -11.62 -5.87
N ASP A 100 -9.30 -11.33 -5.23
CA ASP A 100 -10.13 -12.36 -4.61
C ASP A 100 -10.74 -13.25 -5.69
N LYS A 101 -10.24 -14.47 -5.80
CA LYS A 101 -10.69 -15.44 -6.81
C LYS A 101 -12.16 -15.86 -6.67
N THR A 102 -12.75 -15.65 -5.48
CA THR A 102 -14.14 -15.99 -5.21
C THR A 102 -15.10 -14.94 -5.74
N THR A 103 -14.72 -13.66 -5.65
CA THR A 103 -15.60 -12.53 -5.99
C THR A 103 -15.11 -11.74 -7.20
N GLY A 104 -13.87 -11.92 -7.65
CA GLY A 104 -13.23 -11.08 -8.66
C GLY A 104 -12.85 -9.69 -8.16
N MET A 105 -13.03 -9.39 -6.87
CA MET A 105 -12.72 -8.10 -6.29
C MET A 105 -11.22 -7.91 -6.10
N LEU A 106 -10.75 -6.70 -6.35
CA LEU A 106 -9.41 -6.28 -5.95
C LEU A 106 -9.31 -6.29 -4.43
N ASN A 107 -8.34 -7.02 -3.91
CA ASN A 107 -8.06 -7.10 -2.48
C ASN A 107 -7.04 -6.04 -2.05
N TYR A 108 -5.83 -6.13 -2.55
CA TYR A 108 -4.77 -5.12 -2.41
C TYR A 108 -3.74 -5.31 -3.53
N SER A 109 -2.90 -4.30 -3.72
CA SER A 109 -1.75 -4.39 -4.61
C SER A 109 -0.47 -4.08 -3.87
N THR A 110 0.65 -4.61 -4.34
CA THR A 110 1.97 -4.32 -3.78
C THR A 110 2.99 -4.11 -4.89
N GLU A 111 4.01 -3.29 -4.64
CA GLU A 111 5.20 -3.25 -5.48
C GLU A 111 6.28 -4.10 -4.83
N TRP A 112 6.64 -5.18 -5.47
CA TRP A 112 7.68 -6.10 -5.04
C TRP A 112 9.02 -5.75 -5.68
N ASP A 113 10.10 -5.84 -4.92
CA ASP A 113 11.46 -5.66 -5.42
C ASP A 113 12.25 -6.95 -5.29
N ASP A 114 12.62 -7.55 -6.44
CA ASP A 114 13.35 -8.81 -6.48
C ASP A 114 14.77 -8.74 -5.91
N ASN A 115 15.40 -7.59 -5.96
CA ASN A 115 16.73 -7.43 -5.37
C ASN A 115 16.69 -7.34 -3.86
N MET A 116 15.66 -6.65 -3.34
CA MET A 116 15.47 -6.48 -1.91
C MET A 116 14.74 -7.66 -1.27
N LYS A 117 14.05 -8.49 -2.06
CA LYS A 117 13.17 -9.55 -1.56
C LYS A 117 12.15 -9.02 -0.55
N SER A 118 11.64 -7.84 -0.83
CA SER A 118 10.70 -7.12 0.03
C SER A 118 9.79 -6.23 -0.81
N GLN A 119 8.61 -5.95 -0.29
CA GLN A 119 7.73 -4.99 -0.88
C GLN A 119 8.18 -3.55 -0.60
N ARG A 120 7.91 -2.65 -1.54
CA ARG A 120 8.10 -1.21 -1.36
C ARG A 120 6.91 -0.58 -0.66
N TRP A 121 5.73 -1.05 -1.00
CA TRP A 121 4.45 -0.63 -0.43
C TRP A 121 3.37 -1.66 -0.74
N SER A 122 2.31 -1.65 0.06
CA SER A 122 1.01 -2.21 -0.27
C SER A 122 -0.04 -1.10 -0.30
N CYS A 123 -0.95 -1.16 -1.27
CA CYS A 123 -2.04 -0.21 -1.40
C CYS A 123 -3.39 -0.89 -1.52
N TYR A 124 -4.42 -0.25 -0.97
CA TYR A 124 -5.78 -0.75 -0.93
C TYR A 124 -6.78 0.35 -0.57
N THR A 125 -8.06 0.07 -0.75
CA THR A 125 -9.13 1.00 -0.40
C THR A 125 -9.91 0.53 0.82
N PHE A 126 -10.52 1.48 1.52
CA PHE A 126 -11.67 1.26 2.40
C PHE A 126 -12.91 1.87 1.76
N ASN A 127 -13.94 1.08 1.62
CA ASN A 127 -15.29 1.47 1.25
C ASN A 127 -16.30 0.59 1.99
N THR A 128 -17.57 0.89 1.90
CA THR A 128 -18.63 0.16 2.62
C THR A 128 -18.75 -1.32 2.23
N THR A 129 -18.22 -1.70 1.09
CA THR A 129 -18.24 -3.09 0.63
C THR A 129 -17.07 -3.87 1.17
N ASN A 130 -15.83 -3.41 0.92
CA ASN A 130 -14.62 -4.19 1.23
C ASN A 130 -14.21 -4.14 2.71
N THR A 131 -14.78 -3.23 3.49
CA THR A 131 -14.59 -3.17 4.94
C THR A 131 -15.61 -4.02 5.74
N LYS A 132 -16.51 -4.74 5.07
CA LYS A 132 -17.41 -5.67 5.75
C LYS A 132 -16.62 -6.79 6.41
N GLN A 133 -16.95 -7.06 7.66
CA GLN A 133 -16.36 -8.15 8.43
C GLN A 133 -17.32 -9.35 8.46
N ASN A 134 -17.40 -10.05 7.33
CA ASN A 134 -18.28 -11.21 7.21
C ASN A 134 -17.70 -12.47 7.89
N ILE A 135 -16.40 -12.46 8.12
CA ILE A 135 -15.68 -13.50 8.87
C ILE A 135 -14.93 -12.89 10.05
N LYS A 136 -14.49 -13.71 10.99
CA LYS A 136 -13.78 -13.29 12.19
C LYS A 136 -12.43 -14.00 12.34
N GLY A 137 -11.59 -13.42 13.17
CA GLY A 137 -10.35 -14.02 13.61
C GLY A 137 -9.21 -13.94 12.60
N ARG A 138 -8.11 -14.52 12.97
CA ARG A 138 -6.90 -14.64 12.15
C ARG A 138 -7.01 -15.89 11.27
N TYR A 139 -6.23 -15.91 10.20
CA TYR A 139 -5.99 -17.15 9.48
C TYR A 139 -5.08 -18.04 10.33
N GLU A 140 -5.43 -19.29 10.43
CA GLU A 140 -4.63 -20.34 11.02
C GLU A 140 -4.39 -21.42 9.97
N ALA A 141 -3.12 -21.68 9.69
CA ALA A 141 -2.76 -22.67 8.69
C ALA A 141 -3.16 -24.07 9.15
N PRO A 142 -3.75 -24.90 8.29
CA PRO A 142 -3.96 -26.31 8.57
C PRO A 142 -2.64 -27.01 8.94
N TYR A 143 -2.74 -28.07 9.72
CA TYR A 143 -1.57 -28.86 10.10
C TYR A 143 -0.73 -29.26 8.87
N GLY A 144 0.57 -29.06 8.97
CA GLY A 144 1.52 -29.32 7.88
C GLY A 144 1.61 -28.26 6.80
N GLN A 145 0.82 -27.19 6.89
CA GLN A 145 0.93 -26.04 5.97
C GLN A 145 1.66 -24.87 6.63
N ARG A 146 2.17 -23.96 5.79
CA ARG A 146 2.85 -22.75 6.28
C ARG A 146 1.83 -21.71 6.74
N GLN A 147 2.08 -21.11 7.90
CA GLN A 147 1.28 -20.00 8.43
C GLN A 147 1.39 -18.76 7.52
N TYR A 148 2.57 -18.53 6.96
CA TYR A 148 2.87 -17.47 6.01
C TYR A 148 3.24 -18.10 4.66
N PRO A 149 2.24 -18.34 3.79
CA PRO A 149 2.48 -19.01 2.53
C PRO A 149 3.22 -18.13 1.54
N TRP A 150 3.82 -18.76 0.56
CA TRP A 150 4.39 -18.05 -0.57
C TRP A 150 3.28 -17.47 -1.42
N ASP A 151 3.55 -16.30 -1.98
CA ASP A 151 2.64 -15.64 -2.89
C ASP A 151 2.64 -16.35 -4.24
N ILE A 152 1.47 -16.81 -4.67
CA ILE A 152 1.31 -17.53 -5.93
C ILE A 152 1.45 -16.64 -7.16
N ASP A 153 1.31 -15.32 -6.97
CA ASP A 153 1.41 -14.33 -8.04
C ASP A 153 2.86 -13.78 -8.19
N LEU A 154 3.79 -14.26 -7.34
CA LEU A 154 5.21 -13.92 -7.44
C LEU A 154 5.84 -14.69 -8.60
N GLN A 155 6.64 -14.01 -9.43
CA GLN A 155 7.26 -14.61 -10.63
C GLN A 155 8.24 -15.73 -10.26
N GLU A 156 8.97 -15.57 -9.15
CA GLU A 156 9.94 -16.55 -8.66
C GLU A 156 9.68 -16.90 -7.19
N GLN A 157 8.82 -17.87 -6.94
CA GLN A 157 8.34 -18.23 -5.60
C GLN A 157 9.45 -18.69 -4.63
N TRP A 158 10.52 -19.33 -5.11
CA TRP A 158 11.65 -19.78 -4.30
C TRP A 158 12.55 -18.66 -3.78
N ASN A 159 12.35 -17.42 -4.26
CA ASN A 159 13.14 -16.28 -3.84
C ASN A 159 12.62 -15.61 -2.56
N ILE A 160 11.51 -16.07 -2.02
CA ILE A 160 10.97 -15.53 -0.76
C ILE A 160 11.80 -16.03 0.41
N VAL A 161 12.27 -15.08 1.21
CA VAL A 161 13.01 -15.34 2.44
C VAL A 161 12.04 -15.38 3.61
N ASP A 162 12.02 -16.50 4.33
CA ASP A 162 11.39 -16.57 5.64
C ASP A 162 12.32 -15.90 6.67
N PHE A 163 11.75 -15.02 7.48
CA PHE A 163 12.47 -14.31 8.53
C PHE A 163 11.90 -14.61 9.92
N THR A 164 11.22 -15.74 10.06
CA THR A 164 10.75 -16.23 11.36
C THR A 164 11.90 -16.20 12.36
N ASP A 165 11.62 -15.70 13.54
CA ASP A 165 12.65 -15.55 14.54
C ASP A 165 13.13 -16.88 15.09
N ASP A 166 14.42 -16.95 15.21
CA ASP A 166 15.13 -17.86 16.10
C ASP A 166 14.77 -17.53 17.56
N PRO A 167 14.89 -18.48 18.50
CA PRO A 167 14.71 -18.26 19.94
C PRO A 167 15.76 -17.31 20.57
N THR A 168 16.21 -16.31 19.86
CA THR A 168 17.10 -15.26 20.35
C THR A 168 16.38 -14.30 21.30
N PRO A 169 17.13 -13.54 22.13
CA PRO A 169 16.57 -12.69 23.18
C PRO A 169 15.45 -11.78 22.66
N THR A 170 14.40 -11.67 23.44
CA THR A 170 13.13 -10.97 23.13
C THR A 170 13.26 -9.56 22.60
N SER A 171 14.39 -8.88 22.82
CA SER A 171 14.68 -7.53 22.34
C SER A 171 14.93 -7.42 20.83
N GLN A 172 15.15 -8.53 20.14
CA GLN A 172 15.39 -8.58 18.69
C GLN A 172 14.30 -9.36 17.93
N HIS A 173 13.24 -9.72 18.62
CA HIS A 173 12.12 -10.46 18.02
C HIS A 173 11.43 -9.59 16.98
N MET A 174 11.41 -10.08 15.75
CA MET A 174 10.72 -9.47 14.62
C MET A 174 9.51 -10.30 14.24
N ASP A 175 8.35 -9.68 14.31
CA ASP A 175 7.12 -10.27 13.83
C ASP A 175 7.06 -10.24 12.30
N HIS A 176 6.27 -11.13 11.72
CA HIS A 176 5.77 -10.99 10.37
C HIS A 176 4.76 -9.84 10.36
N GLY A 177 5.28 -8.62 10.15
CA GLY A 177 4.47 -7.41 10.14
C GLY A 177 3.67 -7.29 8.86
N HIS A 178 2.34 -7.36 8.96
CA HIS A 178 1.45 -7.16 7.83
C HIS A 178 1.50 -5.70 7.38
N ILE A 179 1.63 -5.46 6.08
CA ILE A 179 1.47 -4.12 5.51
C ILE A 179 0.02 -3.86 5.12
N CYS A 180 -0.63 -4.79 4.41
CA CYS A 180 -2.08 -4.84 4.33
C CYS A 180 -2.60 -5.73 5.48
N PRO A 181 -3.26 -5.19 6.52
CA PRO A 181 -3.60 -5.96 7.72
C PRO A 181 -4.67 -7.01 7.47
N ASN A 182 -4.55 -8.15 8.16
CA ASN A 182 -5.61 -9.15 8.20
C ASN A 182 -6.96 -8.56 8.61
N ALA A 183 -6.97 -7.70 9.65
CA ALA A 183 -8.19 -7.11 10.18
C ALA A 183 -8.92 -6.18 9.18
N ASP A 184 -8.24 -5.73 8.14
CA ASP A 184 -8.79 -4.87 7.10
C ASP A 184 -9.43 -5.67 5.95
N ARG A 185 -9.23 -7.00 5.91
CA ARG A 185 -9.61 -7.88 4.80
C ARG A 185 -10.43 -9.10 5.26
N LEU A 186 -11.46 -8.83 6.05
CA LEU A 186 -12.35 -9.86 6.61
C LEU A 186 -13.64 -10.03 5.80
N TYR A 187 -13.66 -9.60 4.55
CA TYR A 187 -14.82 -9.79 3.68
C TYR A 187 -15.11 -11.29 3.44
N ASN A 188 -14.07 -12.08 3.18
CA ASN A 188 -14.14 -13.54 3.08
C ASN A 188 -12.79 -14.19 3.42
N ALA A 189 -12.79 -15.53 3.45
CA ALA A 189 -11.61 -16.32 3.79
C ALA A 189 -10.46 -16.16 2.79
N ASN A 190 -10.76 -15.96 1.50
CA ASN A 190 -9.75 -15.82 0.46
C ASN A 190 -9.02 -14.48 0.59
N GLN A 191 -9.76 -13.36 0.77
CA GLN A 191 -9.14 -12.05 1.00
C GLN A 191 -8.27 -12.06 2.25
N ARG A 192 -8.77 -12.65 3.35
CA ARG A 192 -7.98 -12.83 4.57
C ARG A 192 -6.72 -13.64 4.33
N TYR A 193 -6.81 -14.79 3.64
CA TYR A 193 -5.68 -15.65 3.34
C TYR A 193 -4.58 -14.92 2.57
N GLN A 194 -4.93 -14.15 1.55
CA GLN A 194 -3.96 -13.38 0.76
C GLN A 194 -3.14 -12.40 1.60
N THR A 195 -3.70 -11.87 2.70
CA THR A 195 -2.93 -10.98 3.58
C THR A 195 -1.77 -11.68 4.29
N TYR A 196 -1.77 -13.02 4.34
CA TYR A 196 -0.69 -13.81 4.94
C TYR A 196 0.43 -14.18 3.96
N TYR A 197 0.33 -13.81 2.71
CA TYR A 197 1.44 -13.98 1.76
C TYR A 197 2.71 -13.28 2.26
N MET A 198 3.85 -13.97 2.12
CA MET A 198 5.15 -13.42 2.52
C MET A 198 5.48 -12.11 1.83
N THR A 199 4.96 -11.87 0.61
CA THR A 199 5.09 -10.60 -0.09
C THR A 199 4.40 -9.43 0.62
N ASN A 200 3.45 -9.71 1.51
CA ASN A 200 2.77 -8.72 2.36
C ASN A 200 3.46 -8.50 3.72
N MET A 201 4.57 -9.18 3.98
CA MET A 201 5.25 -9.15 5.28
C MET A 201 6.53 -8.33 5.22
N GLN A 202 6.78 -7.57 6.29
CA GLN A 202 8.07 -6.96 6.55
C GLN A 202 8.47 -7.25 8.00
N PRO A 203 9.78 -7.37 8.31
CA PRO A 203 10.24 -7.53 9.69
C PRO A 203 9.82 -6.32 10.52
N GLN A 204 9.05 -6.54 11.58
CA GLN A 204 8.61 -5.49 12.50
C GLN A 204 8.91 -5.88 13.94
N TYR A 205 9.45 -4.95 14.73
CA TYR A 205 9.55 -5.17 16.17
C TYR A 205 8.18 -5.48 16.76
N ARG A 206 8.17 -6.43 17.70
CA ARG A 206 6.92 -6.92 18.29
C ARG A 206 6.09 -5.82 18.92
N ASP A 207 6.71 -4.96 19.75
CA ASP A 207 5.95 -3.90 20.40
C ASP A 207 5.46 -2.86 19.41
N PHE A 208 6.24 -2.50 18.37
CA PHE A 208 5.78 -1.65 17.28
C PHE A 208 4.55 -2.22 16.57
N ASN A 209 4.58 -3.51 16.23
CA ASN A 209 3.56 -4.20 15.46
C ASN A 209 2.30 -4.51 16.26
N GLN A 210 2.44 -4.94 17.53
CA GLN A 210 1.31 -5.48 18.30
C GLN A 210 0.75 -4.51 19.35
N HIS A 211 1.55 -3.56 19.83
CA HIS A 211 1.20 -2.68 20.94
C HIS A 211 1.62 -1.23 20.69
N GLY A 212 2.32 -0.94 19.61
CA GLY A 212 2.95 0.34 19.33
C GLY A 212 2.18 1.20 18.33
N THR A 213 2.91 2.14 17.75
CA THR A 213 2.36 3.16 16.84
C THR A 213 1.74 2.55 15.59
N TRP A 214 2.28 1.43 15.08
CA TRP A 214 1.72 0.75 13.90
C TRP A 214 0.33 0.17 14.19
N TYR A 215 0.19 -0.54 15.31
CA TYR A 215 -1.08 -1.10 15.75
C TYR A 215 -2.15 -0.01 15.99
N GLU A 216 -1.77 1.08 16.67
CA GLU A 216 -2.70 2.17 16.96
C GLU A 216 -3.12 2.91 15.68
N MET A 217 -2.20 3.10 14.72
CA MET A 217 -2.52 3.66 13.42
C MET A 217 -3.52 2.79 12.65
N GLU A 218 -3.36 1.48 12.67
CA GLU A 218 -4.31 0.56 12.02
C GLU A 218 -5.72 0.64 12.65
N LYS A 219 -5.79 0.73 13.97
CA LYS A 219 -7.06 0.96 14.68
C LYS A 219 -7.69 2.28 14.27
N ASP A 220 -6.89 3.35 14.24
CA ASP A 220 -7.34 4.68 13.87
C ASP A 220 -7.90 4.71 12.44
N LEU A 221 -7.21 4.11 11.47
CA LEU A 221 -7.70 4.02 10.09
C LEU A 221 -9.04 3.27 10.00
N ARG A 222 -9.20 2.16 10.75
CA ARG A 222 -10.48 1.44 10.79
C ARG A 222 -11.62 2.28 11.35
N THR A 223 -11.36 3.17 12.33
CA THR A 223 -12.40 4.10 12.82
C THR A 223 -12.83 5.11 11.76
N LYS A 224 -11.93 5.46 10.85
CA LYS A 224 -12.15 6.40 9.74
C LYS A 224 -12.75 5.74 8.49
N ALA A 225 -12.97 4.42 8.52
CA ALA A 225 -13.55 3.70 7.39
C ALA A 225 -14.91 4.31 6.98
N PRO A 226 -15.17 4.48 5.67
CA PRO A 226 -16.40 5.08 5.17
C PRO A 226 -17.66 4.39 5.66
N LYS A 227 -18.70 5.18 5.91
CA LYS A 227 -20.03 4.71 6.34
C LYS A 227 -21.08 4.87 5.26
N ILE A 228 -20.74 5.52 4.15
CA ILE A 228 -21.61 5.73 2.99
C ILE A 228 -20.89 5.33 1.71
N ASP A 229 -21.65 4.83 0.73
CA ASP A 229 -21.09 4.21 -0.49
C ASP A 229 -20.34 5.18 -1.40
N SER A 230 -20.62 6.47 -1.29
CA SER A 230 -19.94 7.51 -2.06
C SER A 230 -18.51 7.80 -1.60
N ASP A 231 -18.18 7.45 -0.36
CA ASP A 231 -16.91 7.80 0.26
C ASP A 231 -15.89 6.67 0.14
N THR A 232 -14.62 7.03 0.09
CA THR A 232 -13.53 6.07 -0.02
C THR A 232 -12.28 6.61 0.68
N LEU A 233 -11.57 5.74 1.40
CA LEU A 233 -10.18 5.98 1.75
C LEU A 233 -9.28 5.17 0.81
N PHE A 234 -8.33 5.83 0.21
CA PHE A 234 -7.25 5.25 -0.58
C PHE A 234 -6.01 5.21 0.30
N ILE A 235 -5.47 4.03 0.55
CA ILE A 235 -4.44 3.81 1.57
C ILE A 235 -3.21 3.19 0.94
N VAL A 236 -2.05 3.74 1.25
CA VAL A 236 -0.73 3.18 0.90
C VAL A 236 0.08 3.06 2.18
N LYS A 237 0.72 1.93 2.38
CA LYS A 237 1.61 1.67 3.53
C LYS A 237 2.86 0.91 3.10
N GLY A 238 3.96 1.11 3.82
CA GLY A 238 5.18 0.35 3.59
C GLY A 238 6.29 0.71 4.56
N GLY A 239 7.32 -0.11 4.58
CA GLY A 239 8.58 0.20 5.24
C GLY A 239 9.64 0.65 4.23
N THR A 240 10.59 1.44 4.68
CA THR A 240 11.73 1.86 3.85
C THR A 240 12.63 0.67 3.55
N ILE A 241 12.92 0.42 2.27
CA ILE A 241 13.77 -0.71 1.87
C ILE A 241 15.00 -0.30 1.06
N ASP A 242 15.09 0.95 0.63
CA ASP A 242 16.25 1.44 -0.12
C ASP A 242 17.35 1.91 0.85
N PRO A 243 18.59 1.41 0.72
CA PRO A 243 19.74 2.03 1.35
C PRO A 243 20.03 3.36 0.62
N VAL A 244 19.92 4.48 1.30
CA VAL A 244 20.13 5.80 0.70
C VAL A 244 21.25 6.54 1.43
N GLY A 245 22.33 6.82 0.72
CA GLY A 245 23.42 7.68 1.18
C GLY A 245 24.14 7.20 2.44
N SER A 246 24.70 8.14 3.20
CA SER A 246 25.40 7.86 4.46
C SER A 246 24.47 7.55 5.64
N GLU A 247 23.20 7.93 5.55
CA GLU A 247 22.18 7.57 6.52
C GLU A 247 21.31 6.46 5.95
N SER A 248 21.58 5.24 6.38
CA SER A 248 20.78 4.08 5.98
C SER A 248 19.33 4.23 6.45
N ASN A 249 18.39 4.04 5.53
CA ASN A 249 16.96 3.89 5.86
C ASN A 249 16.63 2.47 6.36
N LEU A 250 17.64 1.68 6.66
CA LEU A 250 17.54 0.33 7.17
C LEU A 250 18.15 0.25 8.57
N LEU A 251 17.56 -0.60 9.41
CA LEU A 251 18.16 -1.03 10.67
C LEU A 251 19.15 -2.18 10.47
N GLY A 252 19.10 -2.85 9.34
CA GLY A 252 19.92 -3.98 8.99
C GLY A 252 19.19 -4.96 8.07
N TRP A 253 19.58 -6.22 8.14
CA TRP A 253 19.10 -7.28 7.26
C TRP A 253 18.76 -8.53 8.08
N LYS A 254 17.72 -9.24 7.70
CA LYS A 254 17.20 -10.40 8.39
C LYS A 254 17.07 -11.61 7.47
N LYS A 255 17.38 -12.77 8.01
CA LYS A 255 17.07 -14.08 7.46
C LYS A 255 16.61 -14.95 8.61
N ASN A 256 15.95 -16.08 8.33
CA ASN A 256 15.54 -17.03 9.36
C ASN A 256 16.70 -17.33 10.32
N GLY A 257 16.51 -17.04 11.61
CA GLY A 257 17.49 -17.27 12.64
C GLY A 257 18.75 -16.40 12.64
N ALA A 258 18.86 -15.38 11.75
CA ALA A 258 20.07 -14.57 11.63
C ALA A 258 19.78 -13.11 11.27
N SER A 259 20.68 -12.20 11.70
CA SER A 259 20.68 -10.80 11.34
C SER A 259 22.05 -10.39 10.77
N SER A 260 22.10 -9.29 10.02
CA SER A 260 23.32 -8.73 9.48
C SER A 260 23.19 -7.21 9.35
N GLU A 261 24.28 -6.48 9.54
CA GLU A 261 24.35 -5.04 9.29
C GLU A 261 24.51 -4.74 7.78
N THR A 262 25.02 -5.69 7.03
CA THR A 262 25.23 -5.57 5.59
C THR A 262 24.35 -6.55 4.82
N GLN A 263 24.01 -6.19 3.58
CA GLN A 263 23.29 -7.07 2.68
C GLN A 263 24.09 -8.35 2.43
N LYS A 264 23.40 -9.48 2.55
CA LYS A 264 23.94 -10.81 2.20
C LYS A 264 22.92 -11.57 1.36
N PRO A 265 23.36 -12.54 0.55
CA PRO A 265 22.46 -13.39 -0.22
C PRO A 265 21.38 -14.04 0.67
N GLY A 266 20.14 -13.87 0.29
CA GLY A 266 18.98 -14.41 1.00
C GLY A 266 18.59 -13.67 2.29
N TYR A 267 19.11 -12.47 2.54
CA TYR A 267 18.65 -11.60 3.61
C TYR A 267 17.70 -10.55 3.04
N ILE A 268 16.70 -10.16 3.82
CA ILE A 268 15.75 -9.10 3.51
C ILE A 268 16.01 -7.85 4.36
N PRO A 269 15.67 -6.65 3.89
CA PRO A 269 15.88 -5.42 4.64
C PRO A 269 14.98 -5.37 5.88
N ILE A 270 15.51 -4.81 6.98
CA ILE A 270 14.73 -4.39 8.14
C ILE A 270 14.49 -2.88 7.98
N PRO A 271 13.27 -2.42 7.74
CA PRO A 271 12.97 -1.00 7.59
C PRO A 271 13.35 -0.21 8.84
N LYS A 272 13.95 0.98 8.66
CA LYS A 272 14.18 1.93 9.74
C LYS A 272 12.96 2.80 10.01
N TYR A 273 12.14 3.00 8.98
CA TYR A 273 10.92 3.78 9.07
C TYR A 273 9.78 3.05 8.36
N PHE A 274 8.58 3.29 8.85
CA PHE A 274 7.35 2.92 8.19
C PHE A 274 6.53 4.15 7.87
N PHE A 275 5.82 4.11 6.75
CA PHE A 275 5.01 5.22 6.29
C PHE A 275 3.58 4.77 5.97
N VAL A 276 2.70 5.73 6.07
CA VAL A 276 1.30 5.61 5.61
C VAL A 276 0.94 6.88 4.87
N ALA A 277 0.28 6.74 3.73
CA ALA A 277 -0.36 7.83 3.03
C ALA A 277 -1.83 7.49 2.81
N VAL A 278 -2.70 8.43 3.09
CA VAL A 278 -4.16 8.28 2.95
C VAL A 278 -4.71 9.45 2.17
N LEU A 279 -5.46 9.13 1.11
CA LEU A 279 -6.31 10.08 0.42
C LEU A 279 -7.77 9.73 0.76
N LYS A 280 -8.50 10.70 1.28
CA LYS A 280 -9.91 10.60 1.61
C LYS A 280 -10.73 11.28 0.54
N LYS A 281 -11.72 10.57 -0.01
CA LYS A 281 -12.73 11.08 -0.93
C LYS A 281 -14.07 11.06 -0.21
N GLU A 282 -14.74 12.21 -0.15
CA GLU A 282 -16.04 12.36 0.51
C GLU A 282 -17.01 13.11 -0.40
N LEU A 283 -18.28 12.67 -0.43
CA LEU A 283 -19.33 13.38 -1.13
C LEU A 283 -19.92 14.48 -0.22
N ASN A 284 -19.76 15.73 -0.60
CA ASN A 284 -20.50 16.83 -0.02
C ASN A 284 -21.95 16.77 -0.51
N LYS A 285 -22.86 16.35 0.37
CA LYS A 285 -24.27 16.16 0.03
C LYS A 285 -25.01 17.47 -0.33
N SER A 286 -24.52 18.60 0.17
CA SER A 286 -25.15 19.91 -0.09
C SER A 286 -24.83 20.43 -1.48
N THR A 287 -23.62 20.17 -1.98
CA THR A 287 -23.16 20.62 -3.30
C THR A 287 -23.20 19.51 -4.35
N ASN A 288 -23.38 18.25 -3.91
CA ASN A 288 -23.27 17.04 -4.73
C ASN A 288 -21.90 16.92 -5.43
N GLN A 289 -20.86 17.43 -4.78
CA GLN A 289 -19.48 17.41 -5.27
C GLN A 289 -18.60 16.57 -4.37
N TYR A 290 -17.54 15.98 -4.93
CA TYR A 290 -16.54 15.28 -4.13
C TYR A 290 -15.48 16.25 -3.62
N THR A 291 -15.13 16.09 -2.36
CA THR A 291 -13.97 16.73 -1.73
C THR A 291 -12.89 15.70 -1.46
N TYR A 292 -11.64 16.13 -1.52
CA TYR A 292 -10.49 15.28 -1.26
C TYR A 292 -9.63 15.91 -0.18
N SER A 293 -9.15 15.07 0.75
CA SER A 293 -8.18 15.47 1.75
C SER A 293 -7.14 14.37 1.93
N ALA A 294 -5.90 14.73 2.21
CA ALA A 294 -4.82 13.79 2.37
C ALA A 294 -4.09 14.00 3.70
N PHE A 295 -3.63 12.92 4.28
CA PHE A 295 -2.74 12.93 5.45
C PHE A 295 -1.80 11.73 5.40
N GLY A 296 -0.70 11.81 6.14
CA GLY A 296 0.26 10.70 6.22
C GLY A 296 0.87 10.59 7.58
N TYR A 297 1.47 9.45 7.82
CA TYR A 297 2.27 9.16 9.00
C TYR A 297 3.66 8.71 8.58
N TRP A 298 4.65 9.07 9.40
CA TRP A 298 6.01 8.60 9.30
C TRP A 298 6.47 8.12 10.68
N PHE A 299 6.68 6.82 10.82
CA PHE A 299 6.99 6.18 12.08
C PHE A 299 8.44 5.74 12.11
N PRO A 300 9.24 6.11 13.14
CA PRO A 300 10.47 5.40 13.41
C PRO A 300 10.12 3.95 13.84
N HIS A 301 10.89 3.00 13.33
CA HIS A 301 10.70 1.59 13.66
C HIS A 301 11.46 1.27 14.95
N GLU A 302 10.79 1.41 16.06
CA GLU A 302 11.32 1.20 17.40
C GLU A 302 10.55 0.09 18.11
N ASN A 303 11.25 -0.71 18.92
CA ASN A 303 10.60 -1.72 19.75
C ASN A 303 9.97 -1.08 20.99
N LYS A 304 8.88 -0.33 20.77
CA LYS A 304 8.21 0.46 21.78
C LYS A 304 6.69 0.31 21.68
N ALA A 305 6.06 0.04 22.84
CA ALA A 305 4.62 0.07 22.97
C ALA A 305 4.10 1.53 22.97
N PHE A 306 2.83 1.70 22.60
CA PHE A 306 2.12 2.98 22.66
C PHE A 306 1.63 3.18 24.09
N GLU A 307 2.14 4.21 24.77
CA GLU A 307 1.88 4.47 26.18
C GLU A 307 0.81 5.56 26.38
N ASN A 308 0.31 5.66 27.62
CA ASN A 308 -0.58 6.76 28.00
C ASN A 308 0.14 8.11 27.80
N GLY A 309 -0.46 8.96 26.95
CA GLY A 309 0.12 10.25 26.57
C GLY A 309 0.73 10.29 25.18
N ASP A 310 1.02 9.14 24.57
CA ASP A 310 1.42 9.07 23.16
C ASP A 310 0.24 9.48 22.26
N LYS A 311 0.55 10.17 21.16
CA LYS A 311 -0.45 10.62 20.20
C LYS A 311 0.02 10.33 18.78
N LEU A 312 -0.84 9.71 17.97
CA LEU A 312 -0.56 9.52 16.54
C LEU A 312 -0.29 10.85 15.82
N GLY A 313 -0.88 11.95 16.31
CA GLY A 313 -0.60 13.30 15.79
C GLY A 313 0.86 13.70 15.80
N ASN A 314 1.70 13.11 16.66
CA ASN A 314 3.15 13.37 16.69
C ASN A 314 3.89 12.81 15.47
N TYR A 315 3.30 11.90 14.76
CA TYR A 315 3.86 11.20 13.59
C TYR A 315 3.23 11.66 12.28
N VAL A 316 2.29 12.60 12.34
CA VAL A 316 1.66 13.16 11.13
C VAL A 316 2.69 13.92 10.32
N VAL A 317 2.73 13.63 9.04
CA VAL A 317 3.55 14.35 8.07
C VAL A 317 2.64 14.99 7.02
N ASN A 318 3.06 16.15 6.56
CA ASN A 318 2.37 16.81 5.46
C ASN A 318 2.78 16.11 4.16
N ILE A 319 1.78 15.60 3.43
CA ILE A 319 1.99 15.07 2.09
C ILE A 319 2.04 16.28 1.15
N LYS A 320 3.25 16.78 0.94
CA LYS A 320 3.50 17.78 -0.11
C LYS A 320 4.03 17.06 -1.34
N THR A 321 3.48 17.41 -2.46
CA THR A 321 3.97 17.06 -3.79
C THR A 321 5.26 17.78 -4.12
#